data_6043527d8f1542e66d33a472e9ac2929
#
_entry.id   6043527d8f1542e66d33a472e9ac2929
#
_cell.length_a   1.000
_cell.length_b   1.000
_cell.length_c   1.000
_cell.angle_alpha   90.00
_cell.angle_beta   90.00
_cell.angle_gamma   90.00
#
_symmetry.space_group_name_H-M   'P 1'
#
loop_
_entity.id
_entity.type
_entity.pdbx_description
1 polymer ?
#
loop_
_entity_poly.entity_id
_entity_poly.type
_entity_poly.pdbx_seq_one_letter_code
_entity_poly.pdbx_strand_id
1 'polypeptide(L)'
;MRRDWNVIRRILLSIDRDQYAYPAACETDHWTLERHLELMRQGGLVETNDEERRRQYGFIQPCQLTWLGQEFLSECSNTLAWATVTEMLRKKGITPPFCMLRELLQKQILEQCEGRERG
;
A
#
# COMPACT_ATOMS: atom_id res chain seq x y z
N MET A 1 13.52 -8.01 7.05
CA MET A 1 13.03 -7.60 5.72
C MET A 1 12.62 -6.13 5.74
N ARG A 2 13.04 -5.39 4.76
CA ARG A 2 12.65 -3.99 4.65
C ARG A 2 11.24 -3.86 4.09
N ARG A 3 10.54 -2.83 4.58
CA ARG A 3 9.24 -2.45 4.06
C ARG A 3 9.39 -1.96 2.61
N ASP A 4 8.60 -2.53 1.72
CA ASP A 4 8.59 -2.14 0.31
C ASP A 4 7.22 -1.52 0.00
N TRP A 5 7.21 -0.20 -0.22
CA TRP A 5 5.97 0.52 -0.48
C TRP A 5 5.31 0.13 -1.80
N ASN A 6 6.07 -0.34 -2.78
CA ASN A 6 5.50 -0.85 -4.02
C ASN A 6 4.71 -2.14 -3.79
N VAL A 7 5.21 -3.02 -2.93
CA VAL A 7 4.50 -4.24 -2.55
C VAL A 7 3.20 -3.87 -1.82
N ILE A 8 3.26 -2.94 -0.88
CA ILE A 8 2.08 -2.48 -0.13
C ILE A 8 1.04 -1.90 -1.08
N ARG A 9 1.45 -1.07 -2.03
CA ARG A 9 0.55 -0.50 -3.05
C ARG A 9 -0.15 -1.60 -3.86
N ARG A 10 0.60 -2.59 -4.32
CA ARG A 10 0.04 -3.72 -5.09
C ARG A 10 -0.98 -4.50 -4.28
N ILE A 11 -0.69 -4.74 -3.00
CA ILE A 11 -1.62 -5.43 -2.10
C ILE A 11 -2.91 -4.64 -1.94
N LEU A 12 -2.81 -3.33 -1.70
CA LEU A 12 -3.99 -2.46 -1.56
C LEU A 12 -4.85 -2.46 -2.82
N LEU A 13 -4.22 -2.32 -3.98
CA LEU A 13 -4.93 -2.36 -5.27
C LEU A 13 -5.60 -3.71 -5.50
N SER A 14 -4.95 -4.79 -5.10
CA SER A 14 -5.50 -6.14 -5.23
C SER A 14 -6.73 -6.34 -4.35
N ILE A 15 -6.68 -5.87 -3.11
CA ILE A 15 -7.80 -5.97 -2.17
C ILE A 15 -9.00 -5.17 -2.69
N ASP A 16 -8.75 -4.00 -3.27
CA ASP A 16 -9.80 -3.15 -3.83
C ASP A 16 -10.50 -3.79 -5.03
N ARG A 17 -9.75 -4.49 -5.88
CA ARG A 17 -10.29 -5.15 -7.08
C ARG A 17 -11.00 -6.46 -6.78
N ASP A 18 -10.45 -7.22 -5.85
CA ASP A 18 -10.94 -8.54 -5.48
C ASP A 18 -10.56 -8.80 -4.03
N GLN A 19 -11.53 -8.74 -3.15
CA GLN A 19 -11.36 -8.80 -1.69
C GLN A 19 -10.48 -9.97 -1.20
N TYR A 20 -10.16 -10.93 -2.07
CA TYR A 20 -9.36 -12.11 -1.73
C TYR A 20 -8.14 -12.29 -2.60
N ALA A 21 -7.57 -11.16 -3.07
CA ALA A 21 -6.43 -11.23 -3.98
C ALA A 21 -5.21 -11.89 -3.35
N TYR A 22 -4.68 -12.82 -4.03
CA TYR A 22 -3.60 -13.71 -3.62
C TYR A 22 -2.30 -13.42 -4.36
N PRO A 23 -1.19 -14.06 -3.96
CA PRO A 23 0.17 -13.72 -4.40
C PRO A 23 0.33 -13.45 -5.89
N ALA A 24 -0.39 -14.18 -6.73
CA ALA A 24 -0.33 -14.02 -8.17
C ALA A 24 -0.77 -12.63 -8.65
N ALA A 25 -1.76 -12.03 -7.99
CA ALA A 25 -2.23 -10.69 -8.34
C ALA A 25 -1.28 -9.58 -7.88
N CYS A 26 -0.43 -9.86 -6.90
CA CYS A 26 0.52 -8.91 -6.35
C CYS A 26 1.91 -9.05 -6.98
N GLU A 27 2.12 -10.02 -7.85
CA GLU A 27 3.41 -10.28 -8.50
C GLU A 27 4.57 -10.38 -7.50
N THR A 28 4.32 -11.03 -6.35
CA THR A 28 5.31 -11.20 -5.32
C THR A 28 5.25 -12.61 -4.75
N ASP A 29 6.30 -13.03 -4.07
CA ASP A 29 6.33 -14.34 -3.43
C ASP A 29 5.49 -14.35 -2.15
N HIS A 30 5.13 -15.55 -1.71
CA HIS A 30 4.26 -15.76 -0.56
C HIS A 30 4.86 -15.19 0.74
N TRP A 31 6.16 -15.35 0.94
CA TRP A 31 6.86 -14.85 2.13
C TRP A 31 6.79 -13.32 2.21
N THR A 32 7.11 -12.65 1.10
CA THR A 32 7.07 -11.19 1.02
C THR A 32 5.65 -10.67 1.23
N LEU A 33 4.67 -11.33 0.61
CA LEU A 33 3.26 -10.99 0.76
C LEU A 33 2.82 -11.06 2.23
N GLU A 34 3.07 -12.19 2.89
CA GLU A 34 2.69 -12.37 4.29
C GLU A 34 3.34 -11.35 5.21
N ARG A 35 4.62 -11.09 4.99
CA ARG A 35 5.37 -10.12 5.80
C ARG A 35 4.77 -8.72 5.67
N HIS A 36 4.44 -8.32 4.45
CA HIS A 36 3.85 -7.01 4.21
C HIS A 36 2.41 -6.91 4.70
N LEU A 37 1.63 -7.98 4.60
CA LEU A 37 0.29 -8.01 5.20
C LEU A 37 0.34 -7.79 6.71
N GLU A 38 1.30 -8.42 7.39
CA GLU A 38 1.49 -8.22 8.82
C GLU A 38 1.87 -6.78 9.15
N LEU A 39 2.78 -6.18 8.37
CA LEU A 39 3.15 -4.78 8.52
C LEU A 39 1.94 -3.86 8.31
N MET A 40 1.12 -4.16 7.31
CA MET A 40 -0.09 -3.38 7.03
C MET A 40 -1.12 -3.51 8.14
N ARG A 41 -1.27 -4.71 8.71
CA ARG A 41 -2.15 -4.93 9.85
C ARG A 41 -1.69 -4.13 11.06
N GLN A 42 -0.39 -4.18 11.38
CA GLN A 42 0.21 -3.44 12.49
C GLN A 42 0.04 -1.93 12.31
N GLY A 43 0.17 -1.47 11.06
CA GLY A 43 0.00 -0.06 10.71
C GLY A 43 -1.45 0.40 10.60
N GLY A 44 -2.40 -0.51 10.76
CA GLY A 44 -3.82 -0.17 10.70
C GLY A 44 -4.38 0.05 9.31
N LEU A 45 -3.75 -0.48 8.27
CA LEU A 45 -4.22 -0.33 6.88
C LEU A 45 -5.24 -1.38 6.48
N VAL A 46 -5.13 -2.58 7.03
CA VAL A 46 -6.01 -3.71 6.71
C VAL A 46 -6.43 -4.42 7.98
N GLU A 47 -7.61 -5.07 7.90
CA GLU A 47 -8.04 -6.05 8.87
C GLU A 47 -7.74 -7.43 8.28
N THR A 48 -7.24 -8.34 9.09
CA THR A 48 -6.88 -9.68 8.68
C THR A 48 -7.72 -10.72 9.43
N ASN A 49 -7.60 -11.98 9.02
CA ASN A 49 -8.21 -13.09 9.75
C ASN A 49 -7.61 -13.19 11.16
N ASP A 50 -8.39 -13.69 12.11
CA ASP A 50 -7.95 -13.86 13.50
C ASP A 50 -6.89 -14.97 13.63
N GLU A 51 -6.28 -15.08 14.82
CA GLU A 51 -5.23 -16.08 15.08
C GLU A 51 -5.71 -17.51 14.86
N GLU A 52 -6.95 -17.80 15.23
CA GLU A 52 -7.52 -19.14 15.08
C GLU A 52 -7.60 -19.54 13.61
N ARG A 53 -8.09 -18.63 12.76
CA ARG A 53 -8.14 -18.86 11.33
C ARG A 53 -6.75 -18.96 10.71
N ARG A 54 -5.80 -18.16 11.20
CA ARG A 54 -4.40 -18.26 10.76
C ARG A 54 -3.84 -19.65 11.02
N ARG A 55 -4.11 -20.23 12.19
CA ARG A 55 -3.69 -21.59 12.53
C ARG A 55 -4.34 -22.62 11.62
N GLN A 56 -5.61 -22.42 11.31
CA GLN A 56 -6.37 -23.33 10.46
C GLN A 56 -5.90 -23.28 9.01
N TYR A 57 -5.65 -22.09 8.46
CA TYR A 57 -5.27 -21.92 7.06
C TYR A 57 -3.77 -21.77 6.84
N GLY A 58 -3.00 -21.57 7.89
CA GLY A 58 -1.54 -21.49 7.83
C GLY A 58 -0.98 -20.18 7.28
N PHE A 59 -1.84 -19.17 7.04
CA PHE A 59 -1.38 -17.89 6.50
C PHE A 59 -2.35 -16.75 6.82
N ILE A 60 -1.83 -15.52 6.69
CA ILE A 60 -2.60 -14.29 6.90
C ILE A 60 -3.44 -14.01 5.66
N GLN A 61 -4.73 -13.76 5.87
CA GLN A 61 -5.62 -13.33 4.79
C GLN A 61 -6.09 -11.89 5.06
N PRO A 62 -6.04 -11.00 4.06
CA PRO A 62 -6.68 -9.70 4.19
C PRO A 62 -8.20 -9.88 4.15
N CYS A 63 -8.91 -9.27 5.10
CA CYS A 63 -10.36 -9.32 5.14
C CYS A 63 -10.97 -8.08 4.51
N GLN A 64 -10.45 -6.91 4.87
CA GLN A 64 -10.94 -5.65 4.32
C GLN A 64 -9.95 -4.52 4.62
N LEU A 65 -10.07 -3.44 3.86
CA LEU A 65 -9.32 -2.22 4.13
C LEU A 65 -9.97 -1.48 5.30
N THR A 66 -9.13 -0.90 6.16
CA THR A 66 -9.59 0.02 7.19
C THR A 66 -9.89 1.38 6.53
N TRP A 67 -10.46 2.30 7.30
CA TRP A 67 -10.62 3.69 6.84
C TRP A 67 -9.29 4.28 6.36
N LEU A 68 -8.24 4.12 7.17
CA LEU A 68 -6.90 4.60 6.83
C LEU A 68 -6.36 3.92 5.57
N GLY A 69 -6.59 2.61 5.43
CA GLY A 69 -6.20 1.87 4.23
C GLY A 69 -6.87 2.40 2.98
N GLN A 70 -8.15 2.75 3.05
CA GLN A 70 -8.88 3.34 1.93
C GLN A 70 -8.36 4.72 1.57
N GLU A 71 -8.05 5.55 2.56
CA GLU A 71 -7.47 6.87 2.31
C GLU A 71 -6.11 6.75 1.64
N PHE A 72 -5.25 5.87 2.14
CA PHE A 72 -3.95 5.67 1.53
C PHE A 72 -4.07 5.09 0.12
N LEU A 73 -4.99 4.16 -0.10
CA LEU A 73 -5.25 3.62 -1.44
C LEU A 73 -5.61 4.74 -2.43
N SER A 74 -6.48 5.65 -2.01
CA SER A 74 -6.87 6.79 -2.83
C SER A 74 -5.65 7.65 -3.23
N GLU A 75 -4.69 7.82 -2.34
CA GLU A 75 -3.47 8.57 -2.61
C GLU A 75 -2.50 7.79 -3.49
N CYS A 76 -2.23 6.54 -3.18
CA CYS A 76 -1.25 5.74 -3.91
C CYS A 76 -1.76 5.20 -5.24
N SER A 77 -3.06 5.22 -5.49
CA SER A 77 -3.63 4.83 -6.78
C SER A 77 -3.43 5.90 -7.87
N ASN A 78 -3.07 7.12 -7.48
CA ASN A 78 -2.69 8.16 -8.43
C ASN A 78 -1.32 7.79 -9.02
N THR A 79 -1.33 7.22 -10.21
CA THR A 79 -0.14 6.66 -10.85
C THR A 79 0.97 7.69 -11.05
N LEU A 80 0.62 8.90 -11.47
CA LEU A 80 1.60 9.96 -11.71
C LEU A 80 2.24 10.44 -10.41
N ALA A 81 1.43 10.68 -9.38
CA ALA A 81 1.95 11.10 -8.08
C ALA A 81 2.85 10.01 -7.48
N TRP A 82 2.43 8.76 -7.55
CA TRP A 82 3.22 7.64 -7.06
C TRP A 82 4.56 7.54 -7.77
N ALA A 83 4.57 7.61 -9.09
CA ALA A 83 5.79 7.54 -9.90
C ALA A 83 6.74 8.71 -9.57
N THR A 84 6.22 9.92 -9.45
CA THR A 84 7.01 11.11 -9.14
C THR A 84 7.66 11.01 -7.76
N VAL A 85 6.89 10.64 -6.75
CA VAL A 85 7.39 10.56 -5.37
C VAL A 85 8.37 9.41 -5.22
N THR A 86 8.06 8.24 -5.76
CA THR A 86 8.94 7.07 -5.63
C THR A 86 10.26 7.26 -6.36
N GLU A 87 10.24 7.91 -7.52
CA GLU A 87 11.47 8.22 -8.26
C GLU A 87 12.35 9.20 -7.48
N MET A 88 11.76 10.22 -6.90
CA MET A 88 12.49 11.19 -6.05
C MET A 88 13.14 10.47 -4.87
N LEU A 89 12.41 9.61 -4.18
CA LEU A 89 12.91 8.85 -3.04
C LEU A 89 14.01 7.88 -3.45
N ARG A 90 13.86 7.23 -4.59
CA ARG A 90 14.86 6.32 -5.14
C ARG A 90 16.19 7.04 -5.39
N LYS A 91 16.13 8.22 -5.99
CA LYS A 91 17.33 9.03 -6.26
C LYS A 91 18.03 9.45 -4.98
N LYS A 92 17.29 9.74 -3.92
CA LYS A 92 17.83 10.10 -2.62
C LYS A 92 18.24 8.89 -1.77
N GLY A 93 17.89 7.68 -2.20
CA GLY A 93 18.19 6.45 -1.46
C GLY A 93 17.46 6.33 -0.14
N ILE A 94 16.25 6.90 -0.05
CA ILE A 94 15.46 6.97 1.19
C ILE A 94 14.25 6.06 1.09
N THR A 95 14.02 5.26 2.16
CA THR A 95 12.75 4.57 2.37
C THR A 95 12.02 5.33 3.49
N PRO A 96 10.98 6.10 3.16
CA PRO A 96 10.34 6.97 4.15
C PRO A 96 9.43 6.21 5.10
N PRO A 97 9.18 6.75 6.30
CA PRO A 97 8.08 6.28 7.13
C PRO A 97 6.73 6.62 6.49
N PHE A 98 5.69 5.96 6.95
CA PHE A 98 4.35 6.09 6.38
C PHE A 98 3.84 7.53 6.31
N CYS A 99 3.97 8.26 7.40
CA CYS A 99 3.48 9.65 7.46
C CYS A 99 4.19 10.56 6.45
N MET A 100 5.49 10.38 6.28
CA MET A 100 6.28 11.16 5.31
C MET A 100 5.85 10.84 3.88
N LEU A 101 5.67 9.55 3.58
CA LEU A 101 5.21 9.12 2.24
C LEU A 101 3.86 9.73 1.92
N ARG A 102 2.91 9.70 2.86
CA ARG A 102 1.60 10.29 2.68
C ARG A 102 1.65 11.79 2.42
N GLU A 103 2.47 12.51 3.18
CA GLU A 103 2.62 13.96 2.98
C GLU A 103 3.16 14.28 1.59
N LEU A 104 4.15 13.52 1.13
CA LEU A 104 4.72 13.71 -0.19
C LEU A 104 3.71 13.42 -1.30
N LEU A 105 2.92 12.35 -1.14
CA LEU A 105 1.87 12.01 -2.10
C LEU A 105 0.77 13.08 -2.15
N GLN A 106 0.31 13.52 -0.99
CA GLN A 106 -0.73 14.54 -0.89
C GLN A 106 -0.29 15.85 -1.52
N LYS A 107 0.96 16.25 -1.26
CA LYS A 107 1.54 17.45 -1.88
C LYS A 107 1.60 17.32 -3.40
N GLN A 108 2.03 16.18 -3.91
CA GLN A 108 2.13 15.94 -5.34
C GLN A 108 0.76 15.94 -6.02
N ILE A 109 -0.23 15.33 -5.38
CA ILE A 109 -1.61 15.32 -5.88
C ILE A 109 -2.17 16.74 -5.95
N LEU A 110 -1.93 17.54 -4.91
CA LEU A 110 -2.37 18.93 -4.86
C LEU A 110 -1.73 19.77 -5.98
N GLU A 111 -0.44 19.59 -6.22
CA GLU A 111 0.25 20.27 -7.32
C GLU A 111 -0.33 19.90 -8.68
N GLN A 112 -0.71 18.65 -8.88
CA GLN A 112 -1.37 18.21 -10.12
C GLN A 112 -2.73 18.91 -10.31
N CYS A 113 -3.50 19.01 -9.24
CA CYS A 113 -4.80 19.68 -9.27
C CYS A 113 -4.66 21.18 -9.59
N GLU A 114 -3.70 21.86 -8.98
CA GLU A 114 -3.39 23.27 -9.25
C GLU A 114 -2.96 23.48 -10.69
N GLY A 115 -2.13 22.59 -11.23
CA GLY A 115 -1.71 22.63 -12.62
C GLY A 115 -2.87 22.51 -13.61
N ARG A 116 -3.88 21.70 -13.29
CA ARG A 116 -5.09 21.53 -14.10
C ARG A 116 -5.96 22.80 -14.08
N GLU A 117 -6.06 23.46 -12.94
CA GLU A 117 -6.82 24.69 -12.80
C GLU A 117 -6.20 25.85 -13.57
N ARG A 118 -4.90 25.86 -13.72
CA ARG A 118 -4.17 26.89 -14.47
C ARG A 118 -4.16 26.64 -15.97
N GLY A 119 -4.44 25.43 -16.37
CA GLY A 119 -4.50 25.04 -17.76
C GLY A 119 -5.90 25.18 -18.30
#